data_61346d47ac5730c4412c78c943423b0f
#
_entry.id   61346d47ac5730c4412c78c943423b0f
#
_cell.length_a   1.000
_cell.length_b   1.000
_cell.length_c   1.000
_cell.angle_alpha   90.00
_cell.angle_beta   90.00
_cell.angle_gamma   90.00
#
_symmetry.space_group_name_H-M   'P 1'
#
loop_
_entity.id
_entity.type
_entity.pdbx_description
1 polymer ?
#
loop_
_entity_poly.entity_id
_entity_poly.type
_entity_poly.pdbx_seq_one_letter_code
_entity_poly.pdbx_strand_id
1 'polypeptide(L)'
;MEKISERVAGKVDVQLGKRGITEAFLKELENRLKHQRVVKIRLLKSFRRFSGQSIEDVASYLAEKTNSKVYEIRGFTLILVKED
;
A
#
# COMPACT_ATOMS: atom_id res chain seq x y z
N MET A 1 8.50 -13.47 -15.25
CA MET A 1 7.41 -12.60 -14.83
C MET A 1 7.25 -12.59 -13.32
N GLU A 2 7.05 -11.41 -12.78
CA GLU A 2 6.85 -11.26 -11.35
C GLU A 2 5.58 -11.97 -10.91
N LYS A 3 5.67 -12.70 -9.81
CA LYS A 3 4.51 -13.43 -9.32
C LYS A 3 3.93 -12.73 -8.11
N ILE A 4 2.62 -12.57 -8.13
CA ILE A 4 1.92 -11.93 -7.03
C ILE A 4 2.17 -12.67 -5.72
N SER A 5 2.20 -13.99 -5.77
CA SER A 5 2.42 -14.80 -4.58
C SER A 5 3.78 -14.51 -3.93
N GLU A 6 4.77 -14.18 -4.73
CA GLU A 6 6.09 -13.83 -4.19
C GLU A 6 6.01 -12.51 -3.43
N ARG A 7 5.27 -11.54 -3.97
CA ARG A 7 5.11 -10.26 -3.29
C ARG A 7 4.29 -10.41 -2.02
N VAL A 8 3.24 -11.21 -2.08
CA VAL A 8 2.40 -11.44 -0.91
C VAL A 8 3.19 -12.06 0.23
N ALA A 9 4.04 -13.01 -0.07
CA ALA A 9 4.85 -13.69 0.93
C ALA A 9 6.15 -12.97 1.25
N GLY A 10 6.50 -11.98 0.44
CA GLY A 10 7.79 -11.32 0.55
C GLY A 10 7.82 -10.15 1.49
N LYS A 11 8.81 -9.31 1.29
CA LYS A 11 9.03 -8.15 2.15
C LYS A 11 8.01 -7.07 1.91
N VAL A 12 7.81 -6.24 2.94
CA VAL A 12 7.01 -5.04 2.82
C VAL A 12 7.80 -4.04 1.98
N ASP A 13 7.14 -3.46 0.99
CA ASP A 13 7.78 -2.50 0.10
C ASP A 13 7.81 -1.09 0.67
N VAL A 14 6.71 -0.66 1.27
CA VAL A 14 6.63 0.66 1.88
C VAL A 14 5.88 0.58 3.19
N GLN A 15 6.13 1.54 4.06
CA GLN A 15 5.48 1.60 5.36
C GLN A 15 4.85 2.96 5.55
N LEU A 16 3.68 2.97 6.20
CA LEU A 16 3.00 4.19 6.58
C LEU A 16 3.21 4.43 8.05
N GLY A 17 3.81 5.55 8.39
CA GLY A 17 4.09 5.86 9.77
C GLY A 17 3.50 7.19 10.21
N LYS A 18 4.19 7.82 11.13
CA LYS A 18 3.76 9.04 11.78
C LYS A 18 3.39 10.18 10.82
N ARG A 19 4.08 10.26 9.70
CA ARG A 19 3.83 11.34 8.74
C ARG A 19 2.52 11.18 7.97
N GLY A 20 1.99 9.96 7.97
CA GLY A 20 0.76 9.69 7.27
C GLY A 20 0.93 9.65 5.77
N ILE A 21 -0.18 9.86 5.07
CA ILE A 21 -0.17 9.82 3.61
C ILE A 21 0.14 11.21 3.08
N THR A 22 1.35 11.38 2.59
CA THR A 22 1.79 12.63 2.01
C THR A 22 1.81 12.53 0.50
N GLU A 23 1.94 13.69 -0.15
CA GLU A 23 2.06 13.71 -1.60
C GLU A 23 3.28 12.93 -2.06
N ALA A 24 4.38 13.07 -1.31
CA ALA A 24 5.60 12.35 -1.64
C ALA A 24 5.39 10.84 -1.52
N PHE A 25 4.65 10.42 -0.50
CA PHE A 25 4.33 9.02 -0.32
C PHE A 25 3.52 8.48 -1.50
N LEU A 26 2.52 9.24 -1.93
CA LEU A 26 1.69 8.83 -3.05
C LEU A 26 2.48 8.72 -4.34
N LYS A 27 3.39 9.65 -4.56
CA LYS A 27 4.24 9.61 -5.75
C LYS A 27 5.15 8.40 -5.75
N GLU A 28 5.72 8.10 -4.61
CA GLU A 28 6.59 6.93 -4.49
C GLU A 28 5.80 5.65 -4.72
N LEU A 29 4.60 5.59 -4.14
CA LEU A 29 3.74 4.43 -4.29
C LEU A 29 3.36 4.22 -5.75
N GLU A 30 2.98 5.30 -6.41
CA GLU A 30 2.65 5.27 -7.82
C GLU A 30 3.82 4.75 -8.65
N ASN A 31 5.00 5.27 -8.35
CA ASN A 31 6.21 4.89 -9.08
C ASN A 31 6.53 3.41 -8.88
N ARG A 32 6.39 2.93 -7.66
CA ARG A 32 6.63 1.51 -7.40
C ARG A 32 5.62 0.62 -8.11
N LEU A 33 4.36 1.03 -8.11
CA LEU A 33 3.32 0.27 -8.80
C LEU A 33 3.60 0.21 -10.30
N LYS A 34 4.10 1.31 -10.84
CA LYS A 34 4.43 1.38 -12.25
C LYS A 34 5.53 0.39 -12.63
N HIS A 35 6.51 0.22 -11.77
CA HIS A 35 7.66 -0.64 -12.06
C HIS A 35 7.47 -2.07 -11.57
N GLN A 36 6.87 -2.24 -10.40
CA GLN A 36 6.74 -3.56 -9.78
C GLN A 36 5.39 -4.20 -10.03
N ARG A 37 4.38 -3.41 -10.31
CA ARG A 37 3.00 -3.82 -10.55
C ARG A 37 2.28 -4.30 -9.29
N VAL A 38 3.00 -4.75 -8.29
CA VAL A 38 2.46 -5.20 -7.02
C VAL A 38 3.26 -4.55 -5.91
N VAL A 39 2.59 -3.92 -4.95
CA VAL A 39 3.25 -3.26 -3.83
C VAL A 39 2.59 -3.65 -2.52
N LYS A 40 3.41 -3.98 -1.54
CA LYS A 40 2.94 -4.36 -0.22
C LYS A 40 3.21 -3.23 0.76
N ILE A 41 2.16 -2.76 1.42
CA ILE A 41 2.21 -1.60 2.30
C ILE A 41 1.81 -2.00 3.71
N ARG A 42 2.63 -1.63 4.68
CA ARG A 42 2.35 -1.92 6.07
C ARG A 42 2.01 -0.65 6.82
N LEU A 43 0.92 -0.69 7.60
CA LEU A 43 0.51 0.42 8.44
C LEU A 43 1.14 0.24 9.82
N LEU A 44 2.08 1.12 10.14
CA LEU A 44 2.75 1.07 11.43
C LEU A 44 1.81 1.54 12.53
N LYS A 45 2.13 1.14 13.74
CA LYS A 45 1.35 1.51 14.91
C LYS A 45 1.20 3.01 15.03
N SER A 46 2.27 3.75 14.72
CA SER A 46 2.25 5.21 14.81
C SER A 46 1.22 5.79 13.84
N PHE A 47 1.09 5.23 12.65
CA PHE A 47 0.10 5.70 11.69
C PHE A 47 -1.31 5.40 12.19
N ARG A 48 -1.53 4.19 12.69
CA ARG A 48 -2.85 3.77 13.13
C ARG A 48 -3.35 4.62 14.29
N ARG A 49 -2.46 4.95 15.20
CA ARG A 49 -2.80 5.80 16.34
C ARG A 49 -3.14 7.22 15.92
N PHE A 50 -2.39 7.71 14.95
CA PHE A 50 -2.52 9.07 14.50
C PHE A 50 -3.74 9.29 13.61
N SER A 51 -3.95 8.42 12.66
CA SER A 51 -4.98 8.62 11.65
C SER A 51 -6.38 8.24 12.11
N GLY A 52 -6.48 7.21 12.93
CA GLY A 52 -7.78 6.70 13.36
C GLY A 52 -8.58 6.04 12.27
N GLN A 53 -7.99 5.84 11.10
CA GLN A 53 -8.68 5.23 9.97
C GLN A 53 -8.48 3.73 9.97
N SER A 54 -9.48 2.99 9.46
CA SER A 54 -9.35 1.56 9.30
C SER A 54 -8.42 1.26 8.13
N ILE A 55 -7.85 0.05 8.12
CA ILE A 55 -6.97 -0.32 7.02
C ILE A 55 -7.75 -0.42 5.71
N GLU A 56 -9.03 -0.78 5.78
CA GLU A 56 -9.88 -0.83 4.60
C GLU A 56 -10.04 0.55 3.98
N ASP A 57 -10.25 1.56 4.82
CA ASP A 57 -10.38 2.93 4.33
C ASP A 57 -9.09 3.41 3.69
N VAL A 58 -7.97 3.11 4.34
CA VAL A 58 -6.66 3.49 3.81
C VAL A 58 -6.40 2.79 2.49
N ALA A 59 -6.71 1.51 2.42
CA ALA A 59 -6.49 0.75 1.19
C ALA A 59 -7.30 1.31 0.03
N SER A 60 -8.57 1.61 0.27
CA SER A 60 -9.43 2.19 -0.76
C SER A 60 -8.90 3.54 -1.25
N TYR A 61 -8.48 4.35 -0.30
CA TYR A 61 -7.96 5.67 -0.63
C TYR A 61 -6.71 5.57 -1.49
N LEU A 62 -5.77 4.72 -1.08
CA LEU A 62 -4.52 4.55 -1.81
C LEU A 62 -4.76 3.97 -3.20
N ALA A 63 -5.65 3.00 -3.28
CA ALA A 63 -5.96 2.38 -4.56
C ALA A 63 -6.53 3.40 -5.54
N GLU A 64 -7.44 4.24 -5.03
CA GLU A 64 -8.05 5.27 -5.87
C GLU A 64 -7.02 6.29 -6.33
N LYS A 65 -6.17 6.73 -5.43
CA LYS A 65 -5.17 7.76 -5.76
C LYS A 65 -4.09 7.27 -6.70
N THR A 66 -3.82 5.98 -6.70
CA THR A 66 -2.74 5.43 -7.51
C THR A 66 -3.25 4.61 -8.69
N ASN A 67 -4.54 4.63 -8.91
CA ASN A 67 -5.16 3.89 -10.01
C ASN A 67 -4.78 2.41 -9.94
N SER A 68 -4.96 1.85 -8.77
CA SER A 68 -4.64 0.45 -8.53
C SER A 68 -5.80 -0.23 -7.84
N LYS A 69 -5.62 -1.49 -7.54
CA LYS A 69 -6.65 -2.33 -6.96
C LYS A 69 -6.15 -2.92 -5.66
N VAL A 70 -7.03 -3.04 -4.68
CA VAL A 70 -6.67 -3.72 -3.45
C VAL A 70 -6.73 -5.22 -3.71
N TYR A 71 -5.59 -5.87 -3.65
CA TYR A 71 -5.51 -7.30 -3.89
C TYR A 71 -5.83 -8.10 -2.63
N GLU A 72 -5.27 -7.66 -1.51
CA GLU A 72 -5.47 -8.39 -0.26
C GLU A 72 -5.19 -7.47 0.90
N ILE A 73 -5.90 -7.70 2.02
CA ILE A 73 -5.62 -7.03 3.29
C ILE A 73 -5.40 -8.13 4.30
N ARG A 74 -4.27 -8.07 4.98
CA ARG A 74 -3.91 -9.07 5.98
C ARG A 74 -3.37 -8.37 7.22
N GLY A 75 -4.15 -8.35 8.31
CA GLY A 75 -3.77 -7.64 9.51
C GLY A 75 -3.63 -6.15 9.21
N PHE A 76 -2.44 -5.62 9.41
CA PHE A 76 -2.18 -4.21 9.13
C PHE A 76 -1.30 -4.03 7.90
N THR A 77 -1.37 -4.98 7.00
CA THR A 77 -0.65 -4.93 5.74
C THR A 77 -1.66 -5.04 4.60
N LEU A 78 -1.46 -4.26 3.57
CA LEU A 78 -2.32 -4.32 2.40
C LEU A 78 -1.48 -4.43 1.15
N ILE A 79 -2.06 -5.02 0.12
CA ILE A 79 -1.36 -5.25 -1.13
C ILE A 79 -2.14 -4.62 -2.26
N LEU A 80 -1.47 -3.77 -3.02
CA LEU A 80 -2.07 -3.11 -4.18
C LEU A 80 -1.48 -3.69 -5.45
N VAL A 81 -2.32 -3.82 -6.45
CA VAL A 81 -1.91 -4.31 -7.76
C VAL A 81 -2.27 -3.25 -8.80
N LYS A 82 -1.30 -2.94 -9.64
CA LYS A 82 -1.49 -1.94 -10.67
C LYS A 82 -2.64 -2.36 -11.60
N GLU A 83 -3.53 -1.44 -11.86
CA GLU A 83 -4.64 -1.67 -12.76
C GLU A 83 -4.29 -1.11 -14.13
N ASP A 84 -4.45 -1.91 -15.16
CA ASP A 84 -4.17 -1.46 -16.52
C ASP A 84 -5.36 -0.85 -17.18
#